data_708c21046743c4d5e7af7465cf8f84ad
#
_entry.id   708c21046743c4d5e7af7465cf8f84ad
#
_cell.length_a   1.000
_cell.length_b   1.000
_cell.length_c   1.000
_cell.angle_alpha   90.00
_cell.angle_beta   90.00
_cell.angle_gamma   90.00
#
_symmetry.space_group_name_H-M   'P 1'
#
loop_
_entity.id
_entity.type
_entity.pdbx_description
1 polymer ?
#
loop_
_entity_poly.entity_id
_entity_poly.type
_entity_poly.pdbx_seq_one_letter_code
_entity_poly.pdbx_strand_id
1 'polypeptide(L)' 'MDANKEKYYALHNEAPIGAIIRLEYAPTKKFVYVKVIGRITEDYPSDNNIIVTRIVAQKLGVLEQDFECKLSYAKE' A
#
# COMPACT_ATOMS: atom_id res chain seq x y z
N MET A 1 18.05 15.89 6.19
CA MET A 1 17.21 15.11 5.49
C MET A 1 16.61 14.05 6.37
N ASP A 2 15.55 13.70 6.08
CA ASP A 2 14.82 12.87 7.00
C ASP A 2 14.27 11.67 6.26
N ALA A 3 14.89 10.55 6.48
CA ALA A 3 14.44 9.31 5.85
C ALA A 3 13.03 8.97 6.26
N ASN A 4 12.57 9.50 7.36
CA ASN A 4 11.23 9.21 7.84
C ASN A 4 10.15 9.77 6.95
N LYS A 5 10.50 10.66 6.05
CA LYS A 5 9.51 11.18 5.13
C LYS A 5 8.98 10.12 4.19
N GLU A 6 9.72 9.05 4.01
CA GLU A 6 9.36 8.05 3.02
C GLU A 6 8.93 6.78 3.69
N LYS A 7 7.88 6.88 4.45
CA LYS A 7 7.33 5.71 5.14
C LYS A 7 6.32 5.03 4.26
N TYR A 8 6.77 4.05 3.53
CA TYR A 8 5.94 3.30 2.59
C TYR A 8 5.34 2.12 3.33
N TYR A 9 4.25 2.39 4.04
CA TYR A 9 3.60 1.42 4.91
C TYR A 9 2.22 1.08 4.41
N ALA A 10 1.74 -0.10 4.80
CA ALA A 10 0.43 -0.56 4.40
C ALA A 10 -0.22 -1.37 5.52
N LEU A 11 -1.54 -1.38 5.51
CA LEU A 11 -2.34 -2.28 6.30
C LEU A 11 -2.95 -3.31 5.35
N HIS A 12 -2.85 -4.58 5.71
CA HIS A 12 -3.31 -5.65 4.84
C HIS A 12 -3.70 -6.83 5.73
N ASN A 13 -4.77 -7.52 5.35
CA ASN A 13 -5.32 -8.54 6.24
C ASN A 13 -4.75 -9.92 5.99
N GLU A 14 -4.11 -10.16 4.86
CA GLU A 14 -3.62 -11.49 4.53
C GLU A 14 -2.11 -11.62 4.55
N ALA A 15 -1.40 -10.58 4.10
CA ALA A 15 0.06 -10.66 4.08
C ALA A 15 0.59 -10.60 5.51
N PRO A 16 1.68 -11.32 5.80
CA PRO A 16 2.27 -11.27 7.14
C PRO A 16 2.76 -9.88 7.48
N ILE A 17 2.69 -9.52 8.75
CA ILE A 17 3.24 -8.26 9.21
C ILE A 17 4.75 -8.30 8.98
N GLY A 18 5.28 -7.24 8.39
CA GLY A 18 6.66 -7.18 7.99
C GLY A 18 6.92 -7.56 6.55
N ALA A 19 5.92 -8.11 5.87
CA ALA A 19 6.06 -8.50 4.48
C ALA A 19 6.14 -7.27 3.58
N ILE A 20 6.81 -7.43 2.44
CA ILE A 20 6.92 -6.37 1.45
C ILE A 20 5.97 -6.70 0.31
N ILE A 21 5.13 -5.74 -0.04
CA ILE A 21 4.16 -5.88 -1.13
C ILE A 21 4.56 -4.92 -2.24
N ARG A 22 4.59 -5.43 -3.47
CA ARG A 22 4.78 -4.59 -4.65
C ARG A 22 3.41 -4.16 -5.14
N LEU A 23 3.21 -2.85 -5.20
CA LEU A 23 1.99 -2.25 -5.72
C LEU A 23 2.26 -1.63 -7.06
N GLU A 24 1.45 -1.95 -8.04
CA GLU A 24 1.55 -1.37 -9.36
C GLU A 24 0.24 -0.70 -9.72
N TYR A 25 0.32 0.57 -10.13
CA TYR A 25 -0.86 1.34 -10.52
C TYR A 25 -0.88 1.42 -12.04
N ALA A 26 -1.79 0.70 -12.65
CA ALA A 26 -1.80 0.53 -14.10
C ALA A 26 -1.93 1.85 -14.87
N PRO A 27 -2.76 2.82 -14.45
CA PRO A 27 -2.90 4.04 -15.24
C PRO A 27 -1.60 4.80 -15.44
N THR A 28 -0.69 4.77 -14.48
CA THR A 28 0.59 5.48 -14.60
C THR A 28 1.75 4.52 -14.86
N LYS A 29 1.51 3.22 -14.72
CA LYS A 29 2.53 2.17 -14.86
C LYS A 29 3.67 2.35 -13.85
N LYS A 30 3.37 2.98 -12.73
CA LYS A 30 4.34 3.15 -11.66
C LYS A 30 4.11 2.10 -10.60
N PHE A 31 5.17 1.79 -9.85
CA PHE A 31 5.07 0.82 -8.78
C PHE A 31 5.90 1.25 -7.59
N VAL A 32 5.55 0.74 -6.43
CA VAL A 32 6.30 0.99 -5.20
C VAL A 32 6.25 -0.28 -4.36
N TYR A 33 7.18 -0.38 -3.43
CA TYR A 33 7.19 -1.45 -2.44
C TYR A 33 6.75 -0.86 -1.11
N VAL A 34 5.86 -1.56 -0.42
CA VAL A 34 5.37 -1.12 0.87
C VAL A 34 5.55 -2.23 1.88
N LYS A 35 5.68 -1.85 3.14
CA LYS A 35 5.84 -2.81 4.23
C LYS A 35 4.53 -2.92 4.99
N VAL A 36 4.07 -4.14 5.22
CA VAL A 36 2.85 -4.36 5.99
C VAL A 36 3.17 -4.17 7.47
N ILE A 37 2.48 -3.22 8.09
CA ILE A 37 2.72 -2.92 9.50
C ILE A 37 1.54 -3.25 10.39
N GLY A 38 0.42 -3.69 9.81
CA GLY A 38 -0.74 -4.01 10.61
C GLY A 38 -1.88 -4.51 9.77
N ARG A 39 -3.04 -4.63 10.40
CA ARG A 39 -4.25 -5.12 9.75
C ARG A 39 -5.22 -3.97 9.54
N ILE A 40 -6.10 -4.14 8.56
CA ILE A 40 -7.17 -3.18 8.31
C ILE A 40 -8.21 -3.35 9.40
N THR A 41 -8.56 -2.25 10.07
CA THR A 41 -9.51 -2.28 11.16
C THR A 41 -10.91 -1.97 10.65
N GLU A 42 -11.89 -2.03 11.56
CA GLU A 42 -13.27 -1.72 11.22
C GLU A 42 -13.49 -0.25 10.89
N ASP A 43 -12.50 0.58 11.18
CA ASP A 43 -12.62 2.01 10.89
C ASP A 43 -12.57 2.31 9.40
N TYR A 44 -12.20 1.34 8.59
CA TYR A 44 -12.08 1.52 7.15
C TYR A 44 -13.20 0.78 6.43
N PRO A 45 -13.56 1.23 5.22
CA PRO A 45 -14.59 0.53 4.45
C PRO A 45 -14.21 -0.93 4.23
N SER A 46 -15.21 -1.79 4.28
CA SER A 46 -14.97 -3.22 4.25
C SER A 46 -14.51 -3.74 2.89
N ASP A 47 -14.71 -2.95 1.84
CA ASP A 47 -14.30 -3.38 0.50
C ASP A 47 -12.86 -3.02 0.18
N ASN A 48 -12.13 -2.42 1.10
CA ASN A 48 -10.72 -2.12 0.87
C ASN A 48 -9.89 -3.36 1.14
N ASN A 49 -8.99 -3.65 0.21
CA ASN A 49 -8.07 -4.78 0.35
C ASN A 49 -6.74 -4.36 0.93
N ILE A 50 -6.40 -3.10 0.82
CA ILE A 50 -5.15 -2.58 1.33
C ILE A 50 -5.32 -1.09 1.61
N ILE A 51 -4.69 -0.64 2.67
CA ILE A 51 -4.66 0.77 3.04
C ILE A 51 -3.20 1.18 3.03
N VAL A 52 -2.87 2.28 2.38
CA VAL A 52 -1.49 2.72 2.24
C VAL A 52 -1.34 4.16 2.73
N THR A 53 -0.10 4.53 3.04
CA THR A 53 0.19 5.90 3.44
C THR A 53 0.06 6.83 2.24
N ARG A 54 -0.11 8.11 2.53
CA ARG A 54 -0.31 9.10 1.47
C ARG A 54 0.88 9.15 0.52
N ILE A 55 2.08 8.99 1.04
CA ILE A 55 3.27 9.07 0.18
C ILE A 55 3.24 7.97 -0.87
N VAL A 56 2.67 6.81 -0.56
CA VAL A 56 2.57 5.72 -1.53
C VAL A 56 1.69 6.15 -2.70
N ALA A 57 0.52 6.73 -2.41
CA ALA A 57 -0.37 7.18 -3.47
C ALA A 57 0.31 8.26 -4.32
N GLN A 58 1.05 9.15 -3.69
CA GLN A 58 1.75 10.20 -4.43
C GLN A 58 2.80 9.62 -5.36
N LYS A 59 3.54 8.63 -4.90
CA LYS A 59 4.56 8.01 -5.74
C LYS A 59 3.97 7.25 -6.91
N LEU A 60 2.77 6.74 -6.74
CA LEU A 60 2.09 6.04 -7.82
C LEU A 60 1.38 6.99 -8.78
N GLY A 61 1.30 8.27 -8.44
CA GLY A 61 0.63 9.24 -9.28
C GLY A 61 -0.88 9.18 -9.19
N VAL A 62 -1.40 8.68 -8.06
CA VAL A 62 -2.83 8.56 -7.85
C VAL A 62 -3.39 9.90 -7.43
N LEU A 63 -4.48 10.31 -8.07
CA LEU A 63 -5.16 11.55 -7.72
C LEU A 63 -6.44 11.31 -6.95
N GLU A 64 -6.88 10.07 -6.87
CA GLU A 64 -8.15 9.73 -6.26
C GLU A 64 -7.91 9.13 -4.89
N GLN A 65 -8.90 9.26 -4.03
CA GLN A 65 -8.78 8.72 -2.68
C GLN A 65 -8.83 7.20 -2.70
N ASP A 66 -9.68 6.64 -3.55
CA ASP A 66 -9.79 5.18 -3.69
C ASP A 66 -9.32 4.80 -5.07
N PHE A 67 -8.51 3.76 -5.15
CA PHE A 67 -7.95 3.35 -6.43
C PHE A 67 -7.61 1.86 -6.36
N GLU A 68 -7.40 1.28 -7.52
CA GLU A 68 -7.07 -0.12 -7.65
C GLU A 68 -5.62 -0.29 -8.04
N CYS A 69 -4.94 -1.20 -7.36
CA CYS A 69 -3.56 -1.53 -7.64
C CYS A 69 -3.41 -3.02 -7.78
N LYS A 70 -2.41 -3.42 -8.53
CA LYS A 70 -2.03 -4.81 -8.61
C LYS A 70 -1.06 -5.13 -7.48
N LEU A 71 -1.36 -6.15 -6.71
CA LEU A 71 -0.58 -6.53 -5.54
C LEU A 71 0.23 -7.78 -5.85
N SER A 72 1.48 -7.78 -5.41
CA SER A 72 2.32 -8.95 -5.52
C SER A 72 3.17 -9.06 -4.26
N TYR A 73 3.18 -10.23 -3.64
CA TYR A 73 4.00 -10.44 -2.46
C TYR A 73 4.22 -11.93 -2.28
N ALA A 74 5.29 -12.25 -1.56
CA ALA A 74 5.61 -13.62 -1.27
C ALA A 74 4.81 -14.09 -0.06
N LYS A 75 4.27 -15.29 -0.17
CA LYS A 75 3.58 -15.91 0.94
C LYS A 75 4.48 -16.95 1.54
N GLU A 76 4.60 -16.93 2.84
CA GLU A 76 5.40 -17.94 3.51
C GLU A 76 4.58 -19.04 4.04
#